data_41f1864e9e23cb80a5427fb227e41620
#
_entry.id   41f1864e9e23cb80a5427fb227e41620
#
_cell.length_a   1.000
_cell.length_b   1.000
_cell.length_c   1.000
_cell.angle_alpha   90.00
_cell.angle_beta   90.00
_cell.angle_gamma   90.00
#
_symmetry.space_group_name_H-M   'P 1'
#
loop_
_entity.id
_entity.type
_entity.pdbx_description
1 polymer ?
#
loop_
_entity_poly.entity_id
_entity_poly.type
_entity_poly.pdbx_seq_one_letter_code
_entity_poly.pdbx_strand_id
1 'polypeptide(L)'
;DAVEKLEEFGVRNEIWSATSYGELRRDGLECERWNRLNPDKEEKQSWVEKMLSSSSESIIAVSDNMAAVPDMVRQWMPDDYTVLGTDGFGRSDTRESLRRFFEIDGKAITLATLSRLVRKGDIESSVYNKAVKKFKVESERQDIAEL
;
A
#
# COMPACT_ATOMS: atom_id res chain seq x y z
N ASP A 1 10.93 5.78 -9.29
CA ASP A 1 11.95 4.94 -8.62
C ASP A 1 11.45 3.53 -8.35
N ALA A 2 10.33 3.34 -7.59
CA ALA A 2 9.76 2.00 -7.36
C ALA A 2 9.29 1.31 -8.66
N VAL A 3 8.66 2.05 -9.56
CA VAL A 3 8.22 1.56 -10.88
C VAL A 3 9.37 0.93 -11.66
N GLU A 4 10.46 1.68 -11.85
CA GLU A 4 11.64 1.22 -12.57
C GLU A 4 12.22 -0.06 -11.96
N LYS A 5 12.23 -0.12 -10.61
CA LYS A 5 12.70 -1.30 -9.88
C LYS A 5 11.77 -2.51 -10.07
N LEU A 6 10.46 -2.32 -10.07
CA LEU A 6 9.49 -3.38 -10.31
C LEU A 6 9.60 -3.92 -11.74
N GLU A 7 9.77 -3.04 -12.72
CA GLU A 7 9.98 -3.42 -14.13
C GLU A 7 11.23 -4.29 -14.30
N GLU A 8 12.35 -4.00 -13.57
CA GLU A 8 13.54 -4.85 -13.59
C GLU A 8 13.29 -6.30 -13.11
N PHE A 9 12.25 -6.50 -12.30
CA PHE A 9 11.82 -7.83 -11.85
C PHE A 9 10.66 -8.40 -12.68
N GLY A 10 10.30 -7.73 -13.80
CA GLY A 10 9.24 -8.17 -14.69
C GLY A 10 7.83 -7.92 -14.17
N VAL A 11 7.68 -7.08 -13.14
CA VAL A 11 6.38 -6.73 -12.55
C VAL A 11 5.84 -5.47 -13.20
N ARG A 12 4.72 -5.61 -13.92
CA ARG A 12 3.94 -4.48 -14.43
C ARG A 12 3.20 -3.81 -13.28
N ASN A 13 3.07 -2.51 -13.32
CA ASN A 13 2.42 -1.74 -12.28
C ASN A 13 1.69 -0.53 -12.85
N GLU A 14 0.73 -0.03 -12.09
CA GLU A 14 -0.01 1.19 -12.37
C GLU A 14 0.10 2.10 -11.14
N ILE A 15 0.21 3.42 -11.37
CA ILE A 15 0.31 4.40 -10.29
C ILE A 15 -0.97 5.20 -10.19
N TRP A 16 -1.52 5.24 -8.99
CA TRP A 16 -2.66 6.06 -8.64
C TRP A 16 -2.26 7.15 -7.64
N SER A 17 -2.77 8.34 -7.83
CA SER A 17 -2.59 9.44 -6.88
C SER A 17 -3.85 9.60 -6.03
N ALA A 18 -3.76 9.23 -4.76
CA ALA A 18 -4.84 9.47 -3.79
C ALA A 18 -4.69 10.90 -3.23
N THR A 19 -5.46 11.84 -3.77
CA THR A 19 -5.38 13.26 -3.38
C THR A 19 -5.94 13.55 -1.99
N SER A 20 -6.88 12.71 -1.50
CA SER A 20 -7.46 12.85 -0.16
C SER A 20 -8.07 11.53 0.33
N TYR A 21 -7.39 10.86 1.24
CA TYR A 21 -7.95 9.69 1.93
C TYR A 21 -9.19 10.04 2.78
N GLY A 22 -9.24 11.26 3.33
CA GLY A 22 -10.40 11.74 4.08
C GLY A 22 -11.67 11.81 3.23
N GLU A 23 -11.57 12.30 1.98
CA GLU A 23 -12.71 12.35 1.06
C GLU A 23 -13.13 10.97 0.58
N LEU A 24 -12.16 10.09 0.28
CA LEU A 24 -12.45 8.70 -0.09
C LEU A 24 -13.19 7.96 1.04
N ARG A 25 -12.76 8.17 2.28
CA ARG A 25 -13.44 7.62 3.46
C ARG A 25 -14.84 8.19 3.64
N ARG A 26 -15.02 9.50 3.45
CA ARG A 26 -16.33 10.16 3.56
C ARG A 26 -17.32 9.58 2.55
N ASP A 27 -16.90 9.40 1.29
CA ASP A 27 -17.70 8.77 0.23
C ASP A 27 -18.12 7.34 0.60
N GLY A 28 -17.19 6.53 1.08
CA GLY A 28 -17.46 5.16 1.53
C GLY A 28 -18.50 5.11 2.67
N LEU A 29 -18.31 5.93 3.71
CA LEU A 29 -19.24 6.01 4.83
C LEU A 29 -20.63 6.50 4.42
N GLU A 30 -20.72 7.39 3.44
CA GLU A 30 -22.00 7.85 2.89
C GLU A 30 -22.72 6.71 2.16
N CYS A 31 -22.02 5.94 1.34
CA CYS A 31 -22.57 4.77 0.68
C CYS A 31 -23.06 3.72 1.69
N GLU A 32 -22.26 3.38 2.70
CA GLU A 32 -22.65 2.44 3.75
C GLU A 32 -23.90 2.92 4.53
N ARG A 33 -23.91 4.21 4.89
CA ARG A 33 -25.08 4.77 5.59
C ARG A 33 -26.34 4.64 4.73
N TRP A 34 -26.22 4.97 3.42
CA TRP A 34 -27.37 4.87 2.51
C TRP A 34 -27.84 3.42 2.38
N ASN A 35 -26.94 2.46 2.20
CA ASN A 35 -27.24 1.02 2.06
C ASN A 35 -27.96 0.49 3.31
N ARG A 36 -27.44 0.85 4.49
CA ARG A 36 -28.05 0.47 5.78
C ARG A 36 -29.47 1.02 5.95
N LEU A 37 -29.77 2.20 5.41
CA LEU A 37 -31.09 2.83 5.49
C LEU A 37 -32.04 2.42 4.36
N ASN A 38 -31.57 1.72 3.34
CA ASN A 38 -32.34 1.29 2.17
C ASN A 38 -32.03 -0.18 1.82
N PRO A 39 -32.29 -1.14 2.72
CA PRO A 39 -31.88 -2.53 2.54
C PRO A 39 -32.63 -3.26 1.42
N ASP A 40 -33.72 -2.67 0.91
CA ASP A 40 -34.56 -3.16 -0.17
C ASP A 40 -34.18 -2.62 -1.55
N LYS A 41 -33.13 -1.76 -1.61
CA LYS A 41 -32.64 -1.13 -2.83
C LYS A 41 -31.29 -1.68 -3.24
N GLU A 42 -30.90 -1.41 -4.48
CA GLU A 42 -29.59 -1.73 -4.99
C GLU A 42 -28.50 -1.01 -4.17
N GLU A 43 -27.48 -1.76 -3.75
CA GLU A 43 -26.37 -1.19 -2.97
C GLU A 43 -25.60 -0.14 -3.76
N LYS A 44 -25.31 0.98 -3.09
CA LYS A 44 -24.36 1.97 -3.58
C LYS A 44 -22.94 1.52 -3.26
N GLN A 45 -22.09 1.59 -4.24
CA GLN A 45 -20.65 1.37 -4.08
C GLN A 45 -19.93 2.71 -3.92
N SER A 46 -18.94 2.74 -3.04
CA SER A 46 -18.01 3.88 -2.94
C SER A 46 -17.21 4.04 -4.23
N TRP A 47 -16.59 5.20 -4.38
CA TRP A 47 -15.71 5.44 -5.53
C TRP A 47 -14.54 4.45 -5.57
N VAL A 48 -13.97 4.14 -4.40
CA VAL A 48 -12.88 3.16 -4.27
C VAL A 48 -13.32 1.77 -4.75
N GLU A 49 -14.47 1.28 -4.30
CA GLU A 49 -15.01 -0.01 -4.75
C GLU A 49 -15.24 -0.04 -6.26
N LYS A 50 -15.84 1.00 -6.83
CA LYS A 50 -16.08 1.09 -8.28
C LYS A 50 -14.80 1.02 -9.10
N MET A 51 -13.73 1.65 -8.63
CA MET A 51 -12.46 1.71 -9.35
C MET A 51 -11.61 0.46 -9.17
N LEU A 52 -11.70 -0.22 -8.03
CA LEU A 52 -10.77 -1.28 -7.64
C LEU A 52 -11.42 -2.65 -7.41
N SER A 53 -12.76 -2.76 -7.38
CA SER A 53 -13.49 -4.01 -7.09
C SER A 53 -13.19 -5.16 -8.06
N SER A 54 -12.81 -4.85 -9.29
CA SER A 54 -12.43 -5.84 -10.30
C SER A 54 -10.94 -6.19 -10.27
N SER A 55 -10.16 -5.53 -9.42
CA SER A 55 -8.73 -5.76 -9.33
C SER A 55 -8.44 -6.99 -8.49
N SER A 56 -7.84 -8.00 -9.11
CA SER A 56 -7.19 -9.12 -8.41
C SER A 56 -5.74 -8.81 -8.04
N GLU A 57 -5.30 -7.59 -8.27
CA GLU A 57 -3.93 -7.15 -8.12
C GLU A 57 -3.60 -6.77 -6.68
N SER A 58 -2.31 -6.83 -6.34
CA SER A 58 -1.82 -6.36 -5.04
C SER A 58 -1.76 -4.83 -5.04
N ILE A 59 -2.36 -4.20 -4.04
CA ILE A 59 -2.37 -2.74 -3.90
C ILE A 59 -1.44 -2.34 -2.77
N ILE A 60 -0.45 -1.51 -3.07
CA ILE A 60 0.49 -0.96 -2.10
C ILE A 60 0.24 0.54 -1.99
N ALA A 61 -0.35 0.95 -0.89
CA ALA A 61 -0.52 2.38 -0.57
C ALA A 61 0.72 2.90 0.17
N VAL A 62 1.23 4.04 -0.27
CA VAL A 62 2.43 4.65 0.32
C VAL A 62 2.12 6.10 0.66
N SER A 63 2.50 6.52 1.87
CA SER A 63 2.24 7.87 2.35
C SER A 63 3.42 8.41 3.15
N ASP A 64 3.68 9.72 3.02
CA ASP A 64 4.57 10.48 3.92
C ASP A 64 3.88 10.80 5.27
N ASN A 65 2.65 10.35 5.47
CA ASN A 65 1.92 10.39 6.75
C ASN A 65 1.96 9.02 7.43
N MET A 66 1.46 8.97 8.69
CA MET A 66 1.28 7.69 9.41
C MET A 66 0.44 6.71 8.59
N ALA A 67 0.71 5.42 8.72
CA ALA A 67 0.03 4.35 7.99
C ALA A 67 -1.50 4.34 8.21
N ALA A 68 -1.96 4.83 9.35
CA ALA A 68 -3.38 4.99 9.65
C ALA A 68 -4.13 5.88 8.64
N VAL A 69 -3.45 6.81 7.94
CA VAL A 69 -4.08 7.70 6.96
C VAL A 69 -4.54 6.93 5.72
N PRO A 70 -3.68 6.24 4.96
CA PRO A 70 -4.16 5.38 3.87
C PRO A 70 -4.99 4.19 4.36
N ASP A 71 -4.80 3.75 5.59
CA ASP A 71 -5.58 2.65 6.19
C ASP A 71 -7.06 3.00 6.43
N MET A 72 -7.41 4.29 6.47
CA MET A 72 -8.80 4.76 6.64
C MET A 72 -9.79 4.23 5.60
N VAL A 73 -9.31 3.77 4.44
CA VAL A 73 -10.16 3.27 3.35
C VAL A 73 -10.12 1.75 3.22
N ARG A 74 -9.41 1.04 4.08
CA ARG A 74 -9.19 -0.42 4.01
C ARG A 74 -10.47 -1.23 3.81
N GLN A 75 -11.55 -0.86 4.49
CA GLN A 75 -12.80 -1.62 4.43
C GLN A 75 -13.47 -1.65 3.04
N TRP A 76 -13.10 -0.72 2.15
CA TRP A 76 -13.58 -0.65 0.77
C TRP A 76 -12.53 -1.07 -0.26
N MET A 77 -11.34 -1.46 0.21
CA MET A 77 -10.26 -1.95 -0.63
C MET A 77 -10.38 -3.46 -0.85
N PRO A 78 -9.83 -3.99 -1.95
CA PRO A 78 -9.62 -5.43 -2.08
C PRO A 78 -8.78 -6.00 -0.93
N ASP A 79 -8.93 -7.31 -0.66
CA ASP A 79 -8.24 -8.00 0.46
C ASP A 79 -6.71 -7.86 0.42
N ASP A 80 -6.13 -7.74 -0.78
CA ASP A 80 -4.68 -7.58 -0.97
C ASP A 80 -4.25 -6.10 -0.95
N TYR A 81 -4.51 -5.42 0.16
CA TYR A 81 -4.16 -4.03 0.40
C TYR A 81 -3.09 -3.91 1.49
N THR A 82 -1.93 -3.41 1.13
CA THR A 82 -0.79 -3.17 2.03
C THR A 82 -0.52 -1.67 2.14
N VAL A 83 -0.26 -1.20 3.34
CA VAL A 83 0.02 0.20 3.63
C VAL A 83 1.45 0.37 4.14
N LEU A 84 2.15 1.36 3.61
CA LEU A 84 3.46 1.83 4.06
C LEU A 84 3.31 3.31 4.46
N GLY A 85 3.74 3.64 5.67
CA GLY A 85 3.62 5.00 6.22
C GLY A 85 4.76 5.34 7.17
N THR A 86 4.72 6.55 7.73
CA THR A 86 5.76 7.08 8.63
C THR A 86 5.32 6.95 10.09
N ASP A 87 5.24 5.72 10.59
CA ASP A 87 4.89 5.48 11.99
C ASP A 87 6.11 5.63 12.91
N GLY A 88 5.86 5.97 14.19
CA GLY A 88 6.88 6.19 15.19
C GLY A 88 7.18 7.67 15.43
N PHE A 89 8.30 7.95 16.10
CA PHE A 89 8.71 9.31 16.43
C PHE A 89 9.27 10.06 15.23
N GLY A 90 8.97 11.36 15.14
CA GLY A 90 9.52 12.24 14.13
C GLY A 90 11.05 12.37 14.24
N ARG A 91 11.72 12.46 13.10
CA ARG A 91 13.19 12.61 13.00
C ARG A 91 13.54 13.75 12.07
N SER A 92 14.73 14.32 12.30
CA SER A 92 15.30 15.36 11.44
C SER A 92 16.46 14.76 10.65
N ASP A 93 16.28 14.65 9.34
CA ASP A 93 17.31 14.18 8.41
C ASP A 93 16.95 14.62 6.99
N THR A 94 17.75 14.25 6.00
CA THR A 94 17.39 14.44 4.60
C THR A 94 16.16 13.60 4.23
N ARG A 95 15.39 14.07 3.24
CA ARG A 95 14.21 13.33 2.75
C ARG A 95 14.54 11.90 2.36
N GLU A 96 15.66 11.67 1.71
CA GLU A 96 16.10 10.34 1.30
C GLU A 96 16.38 9.44 2.50
N SER A 97 17.11 9.95 3.51
CA SER A 97 17.39 9.21 4.73
C SER A 97 16.13 8.88 5.51
N LEU A 98 15.19 9.82 5.62
CA LEU A 98 13.90 9.61 6.30
C LEU A 98 13.06 8.55 5.59
N ARG A 99 12.93 8.61 4.26
CA ARG A 99 12.18 7.60 3.50
C ARG A 99 12.78 6.20 3.63
N ARG A 100 14.09 6.10 3.68
CA ARG A 100 14.77 4.83 3.94
C ARG A 100 14.54 4.36 5.38
N PHE A 101 14.59 5.28 6.34
CA PHE A 101 14.34 4.96 7.75
C PHE A 101 12.93 4.41 7.96
N PHE A 102 11.93 5.08 7.43
CA PHE A 102 10.52 4.69 7.55
C PHE A 102 10.09 3.60 6.55
N GLU A 103 11.00 3.05 5.76
CA GLU A 103 10.74 1.99 4.79
C GLU A 103 9.62 2.34 3.78
N ILE A 104 9.60 3.61 3.34
CA ILE A 104 8.71 4.14 2.32
C ILE A 104 9.46 4.58 1.05
N ASP A 105 10.72 4.17 0.91
CA ASP A 105 11.51 4.42 -0.30
C ASP A 105 11.18 3.42 -1.41
N GLY A 106 11.72 3.65 -2.61
CA GLY A 106 11.46 2.78 -3.76
C GLY A 106 11.89 1.33 -3.55
N LYS A 107 12.87 1.05 -2.70
CA LYS A 107 13.30 -0.33 -2.40
C LYS A 107 12.28 -1.02 -1.50
N ALA A 108 11.83 -0.35 -0.45
CA ALA A 108 10.82 -0.87 0.47
C ALA A 108 9.49 -1.14 -0.26
N ILE A 109 9.04 -0.21 -1.11
CA ILE A 109 7.85 -0.39 -1.94
C ILE A 109 7.99 -1.61 -2.85
N THR A 110 9.14 -1.76 -3.52
CA THR A 110 9.42 -2.91 -4.38
C THR A 110 9.37 -4.21 -3.60
N LEU A 111 10.01 -4.28 -2.44
CA LEU A 111 10.01 -5.49 -1.61
C LEU A 111 8.62 -5.81 -1.05
N ALA A 112 7.85 -4.82 -0.62
CA ALA A 112 6.47 -5.02 -0.20
C ALA A 112 5.63 -5.63 -1.33
N THR A 113 5.74 -5.08 -2.55
CA THR A 113 5.06 -5.61 -3.73
C THR A 113 5.47 -7.04 -4.04
N LEU A 114 6.77 -7.32 -4.15
CA LEU A 114 7.27 -8.66 -4.45
C LEU A 114 6.88 -9.68 -3.37
N SER A 115 6.89 -9.28 -2.09
CA SER A 115 6.47 -10.12 -0.98
C SER A 115 4.99 -10.53 -1.11
N ARG A 116 4.12 -9.59 -1.50
CA ARG A 116 2.69 -9.89 -1.75
C ARG A 116 2.51 -10.86 -2.90
N LEU A 117 3.19 -10.61 -4.02
CA LEU A 117 3.12 -11.49 -5.20
C LEU A 117 3.63 -12.91 -4.90
N VAL A 118 4.69 -13.05 -4.11
CA VAL A 118 5.16 -14.38 -3.64
C VAL A 118 4.09 -15.07 -2.81
N ARG A 119 3.46 -14.37 -1.86
CA ARG A 119 2.41 -14.94 -0.99
C ARG A 119 1.16 -15.35 -1.77
N LYS A 120 0.85 -14.65 -2.85
CA LYS A 120 -0.23 -15.03 -3.79
C LYS A 120 0.15 -16.20 -4.70
N GLY A 121 1.43 -16.50 -4.84
CA GLY A 121 1.93 -17.50 -5.78
C GLY A 121 2.08 -16.98 -7.22
N ASP A 122 2.01 -15.67 -7.43
CA ASP A 122 2.13 -15.05 -8.75
C ASP A 122 3.58 -15.02 -9.25
N ILE A 123 4.54 -15.04 -8.32
CA ILE A 123 5.98 -15.11 -8.62
C ILE A 123 6.70 -16.06 -7.67
N GLU A 124 7.83 -16.58 -8.10
CA GLU A 124 8.69 -17.45 -7.30
C GLU A 124 9.43 -16.66 -6.21
N SER A 125 9.61 -17.27 -5.03
CA SER A 125 10.37 -16.69 -3.91
C SER A 125 11.82 -16.32 -4.28
N SER A 126 12.38 -16.98 -5.28
CA SER A 126 13.71 -16.69 -5.84
C SER A 126 13.83 -15.25 -6.36
N VAL A 127 12.73 -14.66 -6.88
CA VAL A 127 12.68 -13.29 -7.38
C VAL A 127 12.80 -12.31 -6.20
N TYR A 128 12.03 -12.53 -5.13
CA TYR A 128 12.13 -11.76 -3.89
C TYR A 128 13.53 -11.81 -3.29
N ASN A 129 14.11 -13.01 -3.19
CA ASN A 129 15.45 -13.19 -2.65
C ASN A 129 16.55 -12.47 -3.47
N LYS A 130 16.39 -12.39 -4.80
CA LYS A 130 17.27 -11.58 -5.65
C LYS A 130 17.15 -10.09 -5.33
N ALA A 131 15.93 -9.59 -5.10
CA ALA A 131 15.69 -8.19 -4.74
C ALA A 131 16.31 -7.84 -3.38
N VAL A 132 16.12 -8.67 -2.35
CA VAL A 132 16.73 -8.49 -1.02
C VAL A 132 18.25 -8.37 -1.13
N LYS A 133 18.91 -9.30 -1.86
CA LYS A 133 20.35 -9.27 -2.08
C LYS A 133 20.80 -8.03 -2.85
N LYS A 134 20.08 -7.65 -3.90
CA LYS A 134 20.40 -6.47 -4.72
C LYS A 134 20.30 -5.18 -3.92
N PHE A 135 19.27 -5.05 -3.09
CA PHE A 135 19.01 -3.85 -2.30
C PHE A 135 19.79 -3.79 -1.00
N LYS A 136 20.45 -4.91 -0.61
CA LYS A 136 21.22 -5.05 0.64
C LYS A 136 20.38 -4.70 1.87
N VAL A 137 19.15 -5.26 1.93
CA VAL A 137 18.24 -5.03 3.05
C VAL A 137 18.53 -6.01 4.18
N GLU A 138 18.60 -5.48 5.38
CA GLU A 138 18.76 -6.24 6.62
C GLU A 138 17.36 -6.66 7.11
N SER A 139 17.04 -7.94 7.08
CA SER A 139 15.72 -8.48 7.44
C SER A 139 15.47 -8.53 8.95
N GLU A 140 16.52 -8.36 9.77
CA GLU A 140 16.44 -8.43 11.24
C GLU A 140 16.50 -7.04 11.90
N ARG A 141 16.17 -6.00 11.15
CA ARG A 141 16.08 -4.66 11.70
C ARG A 141 14.94 -4.57 12.70
N GLN A 142 15.17 -3.89 13.83
CA GLN A 142 14.14 -3.60 14.83
C GLN A 142 12.99 -2.79 14.22
N ASP A 143 11.77 -3.04 14.67
CA ASP A 143 10.58 -2.32 14.23
C ASP A 143 10.76 -0.81 14.48
N ILE A 144 10.46 -0.02 13.46
CA ILE A 144 10.61 1.44 13.50
C ILE A 144 9.65 2.07 14.51
N ALA A 145 8.48 1.48 14.71
CA ALA A 145 7.49 1.96 15.66
C ALA A 145 7.94 1.81 17.12
N GLU A 146 8.97 0.96 17.39
CA GLU A 146 9.55 0.75 18.71
C GLU A 146 10.82 1.57 18.96
N LEU A 147 11.30 2.31 17.95
CA LEU A 147 12.51 3.17 18.02
C LEU A 147 12.15 4.63 18.29
#